data_f84bd0ad47b22fa25d2e1cc0c9a50389
#
_entry.id   f84bd0ad47b22fa25d2e1cc0c9a50389
#
_cell.length_a   1.000
_cell.length_b   1.000
_cell.length_c   1.000
_cell.angle_alpha   90.00
_cell.angle_beta   90.00
_cell.angle_gamma   90.00
#
_symmetry.space_group_name_H-M   'P 1'
#
loop_
_entity.id
_entity.type
_entity.pdbx_description
1 polymer ?
#
loop_
_entity_poly.entity_id
_entity_poly.type
_entity_poly.pdbx_seq_one_letter_code
_entity_poly.pdbx_strand_id
1 'polypeptide(L)' 'EMRRVFNLGIGYCVVVPANRVELTMDIIRDEGIECWEIGEVYQDVC' A
#
# COMPACT_ATOMS: atom_id res chain seq x y z
N GLU A 1 -11.50 -10.29 0.38
CA GLU A 1 -10.44 -9.66 1.14
C GLU A 1 -9.91 -8.45 0.40
N MET A 2 -9.85 -7.33 1.10
CA MET A 2 -9.46 -6.07 0.48
C MET A 2 -7.98 -5.80 0.60
N ARG A 3 -7.41 -5.27 -0.47
CA ARG A 3 -6.03 -4.85 -0.46
C ARG A 3 -5.94 -3.45 -1.05
N ARG A 4 -4.96 -2.71 -0.59
CA ARG A 4 -4.76 -1.35 -1.07
C ARG A 4 -3.45 -1.26 -1.82
N VAL A 5 -3.47 -0.48 -2.88
CA VAL A 5 -2.31 -0.32 -3.75
C VAL A 5 -1.75 1.08 -3.54
N PHE A 6 -0.46 1.14 -3.26
CA PHE A 6 0.22 2.42 -3.04
C PHE A 6 1.33 2.59 -4.06
N ASN A 7 1.50 3.82 -4.49
CA ASN A 7 2.60 4.17 -5.38
C ASN A 7 3.69 4.85 -4.56
N LEU A 8 4.89 4.33 -4.69
CA LEU A 8 6.04 4.92 -4.01
C LEU A 8 6.73 5.90 -4.94
N GLY A 9 7.26 6.95 -4.35
CA GLY A 9 7.90 7.99 -5.14
C GLY A 9 9.10 7.54 -5.94
N ILE A 10 9.58 6.34 -5.66
CA ILE A 10 10.72 5.79 -6.37
C ILE A 10 10.31 4.99 -7.60
N GLY A 11 9.02 5.00 -7.94
CA GLY A 11 8.56 4.32 -9.13
C GLY A 11 8.07 2.90 -8.91
N TYR A 12 7.85 2.52 -7.68
CA TYR A 12 7.35 1.18 -7.36
C TYR A 12 5.94 1.26 -6.82
N CYS A 13 5.21 0.19 -7.04
CA CYS A 13 3.89 0.02 -6.44
C CYS A 13 3.94 -1.12 -5.45
N VAL A 14 3.19 -1.00 -4.39
CA VAL A 14 3.13 -2.04 -3.38
C VAL A 14 1.67 -2.31 -3.03
N VAL A 15 1.34 -3.58 -2.86
CA VAL A 15 -0.01 -4.00 -2.51
C VAL A 15 0.04 -4.55 -1.09
N VAL A 16 -0.78 -3.98 -0.22
CA VAL A 16 -0.79 -4.40 1.18
C VAL A 16 -2.20 -4.74 1.61
N PRO A 17 -2.36 -5.66 2.56
CA PRO A 17 -3.67 -5.94 3.13
C PRO A 17 -4.22 -4.70 3.84
N ALA A 18 -5.54 -4.56 3.82
CA ALA A 18 -6.16 -3.36 4.39
C ALA A 18 -5.83 -3.21 5.87
N ASN A 19 -5.67 -4.30 6.58
CA ASN A 19 -5.40 -4.24 8.01
C ASN A 19 -3.93 -3.99 8.34
N ARG A 20 -3.09 -3.83 7.33
CA ARG A 20 -1.67 -3.55 7.53
C ARG A 20 -1.26 -2.22 6.96
N VAL A 21 -2.24 -1.42 6.53
CA VAL A 21 -1.92 -0.15 5.88
C VAL A 21 -1.19 0.80 6.81
N GLU A 22 -1.66 0.92 8.04
CA GLU A 22 -1.04 1.85 8.98
C GLU A 22 0.40 1.48 9.25
N LEU A 23 0.64 0.19 9.48
CA LEU A 23 1.99 -0.27 9.78
C LEU A 23 2.91 -0.04 8.58
N THR A 24 2.42 -0.36 7.40
CA THR A 24 3.21 -0.18 6.19
C THR A 24 3.55 1.28 5.95
N MET A 25 2.56 2.15 6.14
CA MET A 25 2.79 3.59 5.94
C MET A 25 3.80 4.13 6.93
N ASP A 26 3.76 3.65 8.16
CA ASP A 26 4.73 4.08 9.17
C ASP A 26 6.14 3.71 8.76
N ILE A 27 6.32 2.49 8.27
CA ILE A 27 7.64 2.02 7.85
C ILE A 27 8.15 2.85 6.68
N ILE A 28 7.29 3.08 5.69
CA ILE A 28 7.69 3.81 4.50
C ILE A 28 8.01 5.25 4.85
N ARG A 29 7.22 5.85 5.72
CA ARG A 29 7.46 7.23 6.13
C ARG A 29 8.77 7.35 6.89
N ASP A 30 9.07 6.34 7.69
CA ASP A 30 10.32 6.34 8.47
C ASP A 30 11.53 6.28 7.55
N GLU A 31 11.37 5.67 6.38
CA GLU A 31 12.44 5.60 5.40
C GLU A 31 12.55 6.87 4.58
N GLY A 32 11.63 7.80 4.74
CA GLY A 32 11.66 9.05 4.00
C GLY A 32 11.19 8.92 2.56
N ILE A 33 10.41 7.91 2.26
CA ILE A 33 9.91 7.67 0.92
C ILE A 33 8.49 8.21 0.80
N GLU A 34 8.23 8.95 -0.27
CA GLU A 34 6.88 9.42 -0.54
C GLU A 34 6.02 8.27 -1.00
N CYS A 35 4.79 8.25 -0.49
CA CYS A 35 3.89 7.15 -0.77
C CYS A 35 2.46 7.66 -0.74
N TRP A 36 1.65 7.22 -1.72
CA TRP A 36 0.25 7.59 -1.72
C TRP A 36 -0.58 6.46 -2.29
N GLU A 37 -1.84 6.43 -1.88
CA GLU A 37 -2.76 5.39 -2.30
C GLU A 37 -3.29 5.70 -3.69
N ILE A 38 -3.19 4.73 -4.58
CA ILE A 38 -3.67 4.90 -5.96
C ILE A 38 -4.87 4.03 -6.26
N GLY A 39 -5.22 3.10 -5.38
CA GLY A 39 -6.38 2.27 -5.66
C GLY A 39 -6.57 1.17 -4.65
N GLU A 40 -7.61 0.40 -4.89
CA GLU A 40 -7.96 -0.74 -4.06
C GLU A 40 -8.14 -1.95 -4.95
N VAL A 41 -7.77 -3.10 -4.42
CA VAL A 41 -7.97 -4.36 -5.11
C VAL A 41 -8.78 -5.28 -4.22
N TYR A 42 -9.87 -5.79 -4.78
CA TYR A 42 -10.67 -6.79 -4.08
C TYR A 42 -10.25 -8.16 -4.57
N GLN A 43 -9.92 -9.00 -3.63
CA GLN A 43 -9.57 -10.35 -3.99
C GLN A 43 -10.86 -11.13 -4.18
N ASP A 44 -11.11 -11.50 -5.41
CA ASP A 44 -12.30 -12.25 -5.75
C ASP A 44 -11.98 -13.72 -5.63
N VAL A 45 -12.52 -14.34 -4.60
CA VAL A 45 -12.28 -15.75 -4.38
C VAL A 45 -13.40 -16.54 -5.02
N CYS A 46 -13.06 -17.28 -6.02
CA CYS A 46 -14.03 -18.13 -6.69
C CYS A 46 -14.10 -19.51 -6.06
#